data_ca4bc1c2e3390819a008943888630ed4
#
_entry.id   ca4bc1c2e3390819a008943888630ed4
#
_cell.length_a   1.000
_cell.length_b   1.000
_cell.length_c   1.000
_cell.angle_alpha   90.00
_cell.angle_beta   90.00
_cell.angle_gamma   90.00
#
_symmetry.space_group_name_H-M   'P 1'
#
loop_
_entity.id
_entity.type
_entity.pdbx_description
1 polymer ?
#
loop_
_entity_poly.entity_id
_entity_poly.type
_entity_poly.pdbx_seq_one_letter_code
_entity_poly.pdbx_strand_id
1 'polypeptide(L)'
;MAPKFFGFAILVATTIFATSAVAQDRNELTGIIGRTFISDQGVRGATGADTVLHSGNGLTFEVNYGRRIWSSPLAALTFEVPFALNPDEDLHFKQNVIPVGYRSYFITPSIRTNLFPSNGLSPWISFGAGFGHFSEKSELEFGGVNPGKTGTSTGVFQMGVGIDLRIFNYLTLRGQLRDFNSGVPQLNIDTGKSRQHNLFVGAGVVWHF
;
A
#
# COMPACT_ATOMS: atom_id res chain seq x y z
N MET A 1 -30.74 -6.45 -22.72
CA MET A 1 -29.44 -5.96 -23.27
C MET A 1 -28.35 -6.45 -22.33
N ALA A 2 -27.62 -7.48 -22.71
CA ALA A 2 -26.60 -8.13 -21.86
C ALA A 2 -25.18 -7.65 -22.21
N PRO A 3 -24.24 -7.74 -21.29
CA PRO A 3 -23.07 -6.85 -21.22
C PRO A 3 -21.95 -7.30 -22.17
N LYS A 4 -21.59 -6.41 -23.10
CA LYS A 4 -20.43 -6.57 -23.98
C LYS A 4 -19.08 -6.35 -23.27
N PHE A 5 -19.08 -6.03 -21.98
CA PHE A 5 -17.85 -5.75 -21.21
C PHE A 5 -17.13 -6.99 -20.69
N PHE A 6 -17.82 -8.13 -20.56
CA PHE A 6 -17.19 -9.36 -20.05
C PHE A 6 -16.20 -9.99 -21.05
N GLY A 7 -16.48 -9.83 -22.36
CA GLY A 7 -15.62 -10.38 -23.42
C GLY A 7 -14.27 -9.65 -23.53
N PHE A 8 -14.21 -8.35 -23.22
CA PHE A 8 -12.99 -7.57 -23.33
C PHE A 8 -11.99 -7.87 -22.19
N ALA A 9 -12.50 -8.11 -20.98
CA ALA A 9 -11.67 -8.46 -19.83
C ALA A 9 -11.01 -9.84 -19.98
N ILE A 10 -11.71 -10.80 -20.58
CA ILE A 10 -11.18 -12.15 -20.85
C ILE A 10 -10.16 -12.11 -22.00
N LEU A 11 -10.34 -11.27 -23.01
CA LEU A 11 -9.39 -11.13 -24.12
C LEU A 11 -8.09 -10.47 -23.68
N VAL A 12 -8.15 -9.48 -22.79
CA VAL A 12 -6.95 -8.85 -22.22
C VAL A 12 -6.20 -9.82 -21.30
N ALA A 13 -6.91 -10.65 -20.53
CA ALA A 13 -6.28 -11.67 -19.69
C ALA A 13 -5.58 -12.75 -20.53
N THR A 14 -6.17 -13.21 -21.63
CA THR A 14 -5.59 -14.25 -22.50
C THR A 14 -4.39 -13.76 -23.32
N THR A 15 -4.34 -12.48 -23.71
CA THR A 15 -3.16 -11.93 -24.42
C THR A 15 -1.95 -11.75 -23.50
N ILE A 16 -2.13 -11.58 -22.21
CA ILE A 16 -1.02 -11.51 -21.23
C ILE A 16 -0.34 -12.87 -21.06
N PHE A 17 -1.06 -13.98 -21.23
CA PHE A 17 -0.49 -15.34 -21.10
C PHE A 17 0.21 -15.87 -22.38
N ALA A 18 -0.06 -15.30 -23.56
CA ALA A 18 0.44 -15.83 -24.82
C ALA A 18 1.87 -15.42 -25.19
N THR A 19 2.51 -14.48 -24.47
CA THR A 19 3.90 -14.04 -24.73
C THR A 19 4.94 -14.71 -23.83
N SER A 20 4.56 -15.75 -23.09
CA SER A 20 5.32 -16.30 -21.96
C SER A 20 6.51 -17.21 -22.30
N ALA A 21 6.77 -17.54 -23.56
CA ALA A 21 7.77 -18.57 -23.89
C ALA A 21 9.24 -18.09 -23.86
N VAL A 22 9.52 -16.79 -23.78
CA VAL A 22 10.89 -16.23 -23.77
C VAL A 22 11.14 -15.23 -22.63
N ALA A 23 10.11 -14.91 -21.85
CA ALA A 23 10.14 -13.92 -20.76
C ALA A 23 10.05 -14.56 -19.37
N GLN A 24 10.18 -15.88 -19.26
CA GLN A 24 10.19 -16.59 -17.98
C GLN A 24 11.29 -15.98 -17.08
N ASP A 25 10.94 -15.51 -15.89
CA ASP A 25 11.76 -14.85 -14.88
C ASP A 25 11.88 -13.31 -14.94
N ARG A 26 11.24 -12.62 -15.88
CA ARG A 26 11.31 -11.14 -15.89
C ARG A 26 10.12 -10.46 -15.25
N ASN A 27 8.97 -11.10 -15.22
CA ASN A 27 7.77 -10.55 -14.66
C ASN A 27 7.46 -11.23 -13.33
N GLU A 28 6.88 -10.47 -12.40
CA GLU A 28 6.43 -10.99 -11.12
C GLU A 28 5.08 -10.38 -10.73
N LEU A 29 4.25 -11.19 -10.12
CA LEU A 29 3.03 -10.78 -9.44
C LEU A 29 3.14 -11.13 -7.98
N THR A 30 2.93 -10.15 -7.12
CA THR A 30 3.08 -10.29 -5.67
C THR A 30 1.75 -10.06 -4.98
N GLY A 31 1.42 -10.90 -4.00
CA GLY A 31 0.31 -10.70 -3.08
C GLY A 31 0.83 -10.69 -1.64
N ILE A 32 0.58 -9.62 -0.91
CA ILE A 32 1.02 -9.43 0.49
C ILE A 32 -0.20 -9.13 1.36
N ILE A 33 -0.19 -9.68 2.56
CA ILE A 33 -1.13 -9.33 3.63
C ILE A 33 -0.34 -8.86 4.85
N GLY A 34 -0.84 -7.85 5.54
CA GLY A 34 -0.16 -7.28 6.70
C GLY A 34 -0.98 -6.25 7.43
N ARG A 35 -0.31 -5.37 8.16
CA ARG A 35 -0.94 -4.27 8.88
C ARG A 35 -0.26 -2.96 8.59
N THR A 36 -1.04 -1.88 8.54
CA THR A 36 -0.54 -0.51 8.48
C THR A 36 -0.53 0.09 9.87
N PHE A 37 0.58 0.69 10.24
CA PHE A 37 0.78 1.39 11.49
C PHE A 37 0.91 2.88 11.21
N ILE A 38 0.13 3.69 11.92
CA ILE A 38 0.12 5.13 11.81
C ILE A 38 0.40 5.71 13.19
N SER A 39 1.36 6.61 13.28
CA SER A 39 1.72 7.24 14.56
C SER A 39 0.62 8.16 15.04
N ASP A 40 0.36 8.14 16.34
CA ASP A 40 -0.54 9.04 17.03
C ASP A 40 -0.20 10.51 16.74
N GLN A 41 -1.21 11.37 16.71
CA GLN A 41 -1.07 12.76 16.35
C GLN A 41 -1.70 13.67 17.41
N GLY A 42 -0.92 14.65 17.89
CA GLY A 42 -1.47 15.71 18.75
C GLY A 42 -2.42 16.61 17.96
N VAL A 43 -3.53 17.03 18.58
CA VAL A 43 -4.55 17.89 17.99
C VAL A 43 -4.34 19.32 18.46
N ARG A 44 -4.20 20.27 17.54
CA ARG A 44 -4.04 21.70 17.87
C ARG A 44 -5.34 22.29 18.42
N GLY A 45 -5.22 23.07 19.48
CA GLY A 45 -6.37 23.75 20.11
C GLY A 45 -7.26 22.83 20.93
N ALA A 46 -6.98 21.54 21.01
CA ALA A 46 -7.69 20.68 21.96
C ALA A 46 -7.31 21.02 23.38
N THR A 47 -8.32 21.21 24.26
CA THR A 47 -8.16 21.50 25.68
C THR A 47 -8.68 20.33 26.50
N GLY A 48 -7.96 19.94 27.54
CA GLY A 48 -8.36 18.82 28.41
C GLY A 48 -7.29 17.73 28.53
N ALA A 49 -7.69 16.62 29.13
CA ALA A 49 -6.77 15.53 29.49
C ALA A 49 -6.30 14.66 28.28
N ASP A 50 -6.95 14.79 27.13
CA ASP A 50 -6.61 14.00 25.97
C ASP A 50 -6.67 14.86 24.70
N THR A 51 -5.49 15.14 24.18
CA THR A 51 -5.27 15.97 22.99
C THR A 51 -4.65 15.16 21.86
N VAL A 52 -4.73 13.84 21.93
CA VAL A 52 -4.08 12.91 20.99
C VAL A 52 -5.12 12.14 20.20
N LEU A 53 -4.98 12.18 18.87
CA LEU A 53 -5.68 11.31 17.95
C LEU A 53 -4.93 9.97 17.87
N HIS A 54 -5.60 8.89 18.21
CA HIS A 54 -5.07 7.54 18.09
C HIS A 54 -5.58 6.90 16.80
N SER A 55 -4.65 6.28 16.06
CA SER A 55 -4.96 5.47 14.88
C SER A 55 -4.89 3.99 15.24
N GLY A 56 -5.76 3.18 14.63
CA GLY A 56 -5.72 1.72 14.75
C GLY A 56 -4.54 1.11 14.00
N ASN A 57 -4.57 -0.21 13.88
CA ASN A 57 -3.60 -0.99 13.11
C ASN A 57 -4.35 -1.75 12.02
N GLY A 58 -4.77 -1.03 10.97
CA GLY A 58 -5.64 -1.54 9.92
C GLY A 58 -5.05 -2.72 9.16
N LEU A 59 -5.89 -3.73 8.89
CA LEU A 59 -5.52 -4.82 8.00
C LEU A 59 -5.31 -4.27 6.59
N THR A 60 -4.18 -4.62 5.97
CA THR A 60 -3.78 -4.08 4.67
C THR A 60 -3.41 -5.19 3.72
N PHE A 61 -3.86 -5.05 2.48
CA PHE A 61 -3.55 -5.92 1.36
C PHE A 61 -2.71 -5.16 0.34
N GLU A 62 -1.69 -5.82 -0.22
CA GLU A 62 -0.93 -5.28 -1.34
C GLU A 62 -0.92 -6.28 -2.49
N VAL A 63 -1.20 -5.78 -3.70
CA VAL A 63 -0.92 -6.48 -4.96
C VAL A 63 0.11 -5.65 -5.71
N ASN A 64 1.17 -6.30 -6.18
CA ASN A 64 2.26 -5.61 -6.85
C ASN A 64 2.66 -6.36 -8.11
N TYR A 65 2.67 -5.64 -9.24
CA TYR A 65 3.27 -6.13 -10.48
C TYR A 65 4.68 -5.57 -10.59
N GLY A 66 5.66 -6.43 -10.87
CA GLY A 66 7.04 -6.08 -11.09
C GLY A 66 7.58 -6.61 -12.42
N ARG A 67 8.47 -5.84 -13.04
CA ARG A 67 9.24 -6.27 -14.20
C ARG A 67 10.72 -6.01 -13.99
N ARG A 68 11.52 -7.07 -14.02
CA ARG A 68 12.97 -6.99 -13.92
C ARG A 68 13.55 -6.34 -15.19
N ILE A 69 14.16 -5.18 -15.04
CA ILE A 69 14.73 -4.39 -16.12
C ILE A 69 16.23 -4.63 -16.30
N TRP A 70 16.90 -5.04 -15.22
CA TRP A 70 18.34 -5.36 -15.25
C TRP A 70 18.67 -6.40 -14.18
N SER A 71 19.66 -7.26 -14.43
CA SER A 71 20.12 -8.28 -13.49
C SER A 71 21.59 -8.60 -13.68
N SER A 72 22.28 -8.75 -12.55
CA SER A 72 23.64 -9.27 -12.45
C SER A 72 23.71 -10.27 -11.27
N PRO A 73 24.83 -10.97 -11.06
CA PRO A 73 24.99 -11.84 -9.90
C PRO A 73 24.89 -11.12 -8.54
N LEU A 74 25.26 -9.84 -8.50
CA LEU A 74 25.28 -9.03 -7.25
C LEU A 74 23.98 -8.28 -7.00
N ALA A 75 23.30 -7.81 -8.06
CA ALA A 75 22.09 -7.01 -7.91
C ALA A 75 21.15 -7.15 -9.11
N ALA A 76 19.86 -6.91 -8.86
CA ALA A 76 18.86 -6.79 -9.91
C ALA A 76 17.99 -5.56 -9.68
N LEU A 77 17.59 -4.90 -10.78
CA LEU A 77 16.66 -3.78 -10.77
C LEU A 77 15.31 -4.23 -11.31
N THR A 78 14.26 -3.93 -10.57
CA THR A 78 12.87 -4.22 -10.95
C THR A 78 12.08 -2.93 -10.90
N PHE A 79 11.41 -2.61 -12.00
CA PHE A 79 10.32 -1.63 -11.98
C PHE A 79 9.08 -2.32 -11.43
N GLU A 80 8.43 -1.72 -10.43
CA GLU A 80 7.25 -2.28 -9.78
C GLU A 80 6.14 -1.24 -9.58
N VAL A 81 4.90 -1.72 -9.53
CA VAL A 81 3.72 -0.89 -9.29
C VAL A 81 2.91 -1.52 -8.15
N PRO A 82 3.27 -1.24 -6.90
CA PRO A 82 2.48 -1.68 -5.76
C PRO A 82 1.15 -0.91 -5.68
N PHE A 83 0.08 -1.67 -5.45
CA PHE A 83 -1.23 -1.19 -5.05
C PHE A 83 -1.53 -1.71 -3.65
N ALA A 84 -1.51 -0.82 -2.66
CA ALA A 84 -1.83 -1.14 -1.27
C ALA A 84 -3.24 -0.63 -0.94
N LEU A 85 -4.04 -1.46 -0.28
CA LEU A 85 -5.40 -1.17 0.17
C LEU A 85 -5.52 -1.47 1.65
N ASN A 86 -5.84 -0.45 2.44
CA ASN A 86 -6.33 -0.59 3.81
C ASN A 86 -7.85 -0.34 3.80
N PRO A 87 -8.68 -1.39 3.92
CA PRO A 87 -10.13 -1.26 3.78
C PRO A 87 -10.80 -0.59 4.98
N ASP A 88 -10.18 -0.62 6.14
CA ASP A 88 -10.75 -0.06 7.37
C ASP A 88 -9.65 0.32 8.36
N GLU A 89 -9.55 1.61 8.64
CA GLU A 89 -8.67 2.16 9.66
C GLU A 89 -9.53 2.86 10.70
N ASP A 90 -9.53 2.32 11.92
CA ASP A 90 -10.27 2.87 13.03
C ASP A 90 -9.55 4.09 13.61
N LEU A 91 -10.32 5.07 14.03
CA LEU A 91 -9.84 6.29 14.67
C LEU A 91 -10.47 6.44 16.05
N HIS A 92 -9.67 6.92 17.01
CA HIS A 92 -10.13 7.14 18.38
C HIS A 92 -9.73 8.53 18.87
N PHE A 93 -10.75 9.31 19.27
CA PHE A 93 -10.58 10.61 19.87
C PHE A 93 -11.72 10.88 20.87
N LYS A 94 -11.44 11.50 22.00
CA LYS A 94 -12.47 11.69 23.07
C LYS A 94 -13.63 12.62 22.71
N GLN A 95 -13.48 13.45 21.68
CA GLN A 95 -14.54 14.37 21.25
C GLN A 95 -15.22 13.82 20.00
N ASN A 96 -16.54 13.88 19.94
CA ASN A 96 -17.33 13.41 18.80
C ASN A 96 -17.28 14.39 17.61
N VAL A 97 -16.08 14.60 17.07
CA VAL A 97 -15.84 15.52 15.95
C VAL A 97 -15.15 14.85 14.76
N ILE A 98 -14.57 13.65 14.96
CA ILE A 98 -13.87 12.91 13.93
C ILE A 98 -14.75 11.82 13.32
N PRO A 99 -14.53 11.42 12.04
CA PRO A 99 -15.15 10.24 11.48
C PRO A 99 -14.70 8.98 12.25
N VAL A 100 -15.57 7.97 12.34
CA VAL A 100 -15.27 6.69 13.01
C VAL A 100 -14.08 5.95 12.41
N GLY A 101 -13.71 6.26 11.17
CA GLY A 101 -12.57 5.68 10.48
C GLY A 101 -12.51 6.09 9.02
N TYR A 102 -11.56 5.51 8.30
CA TYR A 102 -11.42 5.71 6.86
C TYR A 102 -10.89 4.47 6.16
N ARG A 103 -11.05 4.45 4.84
CA ARG A 103 -10.38 3.52 3.93
C ARG A 103 -9.27 4.27 3.20
N SER A 104 -8.14 3.62 2.94
CA SER A 104 -7.10 4.21 2.12
C SER A 104 -6.58 3.26 1.05
N TYR A 105 -6.14 3.82 -0.08
CA TYR A 105 -5.35 3.08 -1.06
C TYR A 105 -4.21 3.94 -1.61
N PHE A 106 -3.13 3.25 -1.98
CA PHE A 106 -1.92 3.85 -2.51
C PHE A 106 -1.49 3.12 -3.78
N ILE A 107 -1.13 3.87 -4.82
CA ILE A 107 -0.51 3.36 -6.04
C ILE A 107 0.80 4.12 -6.21
N THR A 108 1.93 3.42 -6.12
CA THR A 108 3.25 4.06 -6.07
C THR A 108 4.25 3.35 -6.99
N PRO A 109 4.24 3.64 -8.32
CA PRO A 109 5.30 3.17 -9.19
C PRO A 109 6.67 3.40 -8.55
N SER A 110 7.53 2.36 -8.54
CA SER A 110 8.78 2.36 -7.80
C SER A 110 9.87 1.54 -8.50
N ILE A 111 11.10 1.80 -8.13
CA ILE A 111 12.27 0.98 -8.47
C ILE A 111 12.69 0.21 -7.24
N ARG A 112 12.78 -1.12 -7.40
CA ARG A 112 13.30 -2.01 -6.38
C ARG A 112 14.67 -2.56 -6.82
N THR A 113 15.61 -2.55 -5.88
CA THR A 113 16.92 -3.18 -6.03
C THR A 113 17.00 -4.38 -5.12
N ASN A 114 17.09 -5.58 -5.70
CA ASN A 114 17.38 -6.82 -5.00
C ASN A 114 18.90 -7.04 -4.96
N LEU A 115 19.44 -7.40 -3.81
CA LEU A 115 20.82 -7.83 -3.65
C LEU A 115 20.90 -9.36 -3.73
N PHE A 116 21.93 -9.86 -4.38
CA PHE A 116 22.18 -11.30 -4.57
C PHE A 116 20.98 -12.08 -5.13
N PRO A 117 20.41 -11.64 -6.27
CA PRO A 117 19.15 -12.18 -6.78
C PRO A 117 19.22 -13.66 -7.19
N SER A 118 20.44 -14.20 -7.36
CA SER A 118 20.69 -15.60 -7.67
C SER A 118 20.71 -16.51 -6.45
N ASN A 119 20.81 -15.94 -5.25
CA ASN A 119 20.82 -16.68 -3.97
C ASN A 119 19.40 -17.03 -3.56
N GLY A 120 19.25 -18.05 -2.68
CA GLY A 120 17.94 -18.38 -2.11
C GLY A 120 17.36 -17.29 -1.22
N LEU A 121 18.21 -16.41 -0.67
CA LEU A 121 17.85 -15.26 0.15
C LEU A 121 18.34 -13.97 -0.51
N SER A 122 17.43 -13.03 -0.77
CA SER A 122 17.73 -11.77 -1.46
C SER A 122 17.09 -10.60 -0.71
N PRO A 123 17.84 -9.82 0.07
CA PRO A 123 17.36 -8.58 0.63
C PRO A 123 17.18 -7.53 -0.47
N TRP A 124 16.23 -6.60 -0.26
CA TRP A 124 15.95 -5.56 -1.23
C TRP A 124 15.54 -4.24 -0.59
N ILE A 125 15.71 -3.17 -1.36
CA ILE A 125 15.21 -1.83 -1.06
C ILE A 125 14.39 -1.32 -2.24
N SER A 126 13.40 -0.45 -1.99
CA SER A 126 12.64 0.21 -3.05
C SER A 126 12.34 1.67 -2.73
N PHE A 127 12.21 2.47 -3.78
CA PHE A 127 11.82 3.88 -3.71
C PHE A 127 10.85 4.19 -4.83
N GLY A 128 9.81 4.95 -4.52
CA GLY A 128 8.80 5.31 -5.48
C GLY A 128 8.01 6.55 -5.09
N ALA A 129 7.19 6.98 -6.02
CA ALA A 129 6.25 8.06 -5.80
C ALA A 129 4.97 7.79 -6.59
N GLY A 130 3.87 8.30 -6.09
CA GLY A 130 2.58 8.07 -6.72
C GLY A 130 1.45 8.83 -6.06
N PHE A 131 0.33 8.15 -5.97
CA PHE A 131 -0.94 8.73 -5.57
C PHE A 131 -1.57 7.91 -4.44
N GLY A 132 -2.23 8.60 -3.52
CA GLY A 132 -3.02 8.02 -2.46
C GLY A 132 -4.39 8.68 -2.35
N HIS A 133 -5.36 7.92 -1.88
CA HIS A 133 -6.68 8.41 -1.61
C HIS A 133 -7.21 7.84 -0.29
N PHE A 134 -7.80 8.71 0.51
CA PHE A 134 -8.50 8.39 1.74
C PHE A 134 -9.99 8.60 1.51
N SER A 135 -10.81 7.65 1.95
CA SER A 135 -12.28 7.75 1.97
C SER A 135 -12.73 7.69 3.42
N GLU A 136 -12.99 8.84 3.99
CA GLU A 136 -13.46 9.00 5.36
C GLU A 136 -14.93 8.54 5.48
N LYS A 137 -15.28 7.89 6.59
CA LYS A 137 -16.66 7.45 6.84
C LYS A 137 -17.60 8.65 7.07
N SER A 138 -18.85 8.49 6.65
CA SER A 138 -19.90 9.52 6.78
C SER A 138 -20.48 9.63 8.21
N GLU A 139 -20.02 8.79 9.13
CA GLU A 139 -20.44 8.77 10.53
C GLU A 139 -19.32 9.24 11.44
N LEU A 140 -19.68 9.95 12.51
CA LEU A 140 -18.77 10.32 13.59
C LEU A 140 -18.58 9.16 14.57
N GLU A 141 -17.47 9.14 15.31
CA GLU A 141 -17.05 8.07 16.21
C GLU A 141 -18.13 7.66 17.25
N PHE A 142 -18.84 8.63 17.83
CA PHE A 142 -19.91 8.38 18.81
C PHE A 142 -21.31 8.60 18.23
N GLY A 143 -21.45 8.46 16.89
CA GLY A 143 -22.71 8.64 16.18
C GLY A 143 -22.94 10.06 15.68
N GLY A 144 -23.82 10.16 14.71
CA GLY A 144 -24.12 11.41 14.01
C GLY A 144 -23.45 11.48 12.65
N VAL A 145 -23.90 12.44 11.83
CA VAL A 145 -23.40 12.63 10.46
C VAL A 145 -22.08 13.39 10.50
N ASN A 146 -21.08 12.90 9.78
CA ASN A 146 -19.82 13.61 9.58
C ASN A 146 -20.05 14.87 8.72
N PRO A 147 -19.82 16.10 9.25
CA PRO A 147 -20.03 17.33 8.51
C PRO A 147 -18.89 17.64 7.52
N GLY A 148 -17.78 16.94 7.63
CA GLY A 148 -16.58 17.16 6.84
C GLY A 148 -16.60 16.49 5.48
N LYS A 149 -15.49 16.65 4.77
CA LYS A 149 -15.27 15.94 3.50
C LYS A 149 -15.04 14.45 3.76
N THR A 150 -15.54 13.62 2.86
CA THR A 150 -15.43 12.16 2.91
C THR A 150 -14.47 11.60 1.85
N GLY A 151 -13.60 12.44 1.31
CA GLY A 151 -12.61 12.01 0.31
C GLY A 151 -11.44 12.98 0.22
N THR A 152 -10.23 12.45 0.38
CA THR A 152 -8.98 13.21 0.31
C THR A 152 -7.99 12.51 -0.61
N SER A 153 -7.49 13.22 -1.62
CA SER A 153 -6.46 12.70 -2.55
C SER A 153 -5.13 13.40 -2.32
N THR A 154 -4.03 12.67 -2.42
CA THR A 154 -2.70 13.18 -2.08
C THR A 154 -1.60 12.53 -2.89
N GLY A 155 -0.49 13.26 -3.08
CA GLY A 155 0.76 12.68 -3.54
C GLY A 155 1.43 11.85 -2.43
N VAL A 156 2.04 10.73 -2.81
CA VAL A 156 2.68 9.77 -1.90
C VAL A 156 4.12 9.54 -2.33
N PHE A 157 5.04 9.56 -1.37
CA PHE A 157 6.38 8.99 -1.51
C PHE A 157 6.41 7.63 -0.83
N GLN A 158 7.02 6.64 -1.48
CA GLN A 158 7.16 5.30 -0.94
C GLN A 158 8.62 4.96 -0.76
N MET A 159 8.95 4.37 0.39
CA MET A 159 10.21 3.72 0.67
C MET A 159 9.92 2.33 1.22
N GLY A 160 10.65 1.32 0.74
CA GLY A 160 10.46 -0.05 1.18
C GLY A 160 11.77 -0.80 1.37
N VAL A 161 11.75 -1.73 2.31
CA VAL A 161 12.80 -2.72 2.52
C VAL A 161 12.17 -4.09 2.72
N GLY A 162 12.86 -5.14 2.35
CA GLY A 162 12.36 -6.48 2.58
C GLY A 162 13.36 -7.56 2.22
N ILE A 163 12.86 -8.77 2.30
CA ILE A 163 13.61 -10.00 2.07
C ILE A 163 12.78 -10.94 1.22
N ASP A 164 13.40 -11.48 0.18
CA ASP A 164 12.86 -12.50 -0.70
C ASP A 164 13.54 -13.84 -0.39
N LEU A 165 12.73 -14.86 -0.09
CA LEU A 165 13.19 -16.26 0.10
C LEU A 165 12.64 -17.11 -1.05
N ARG A 166 13.50 -17.52 -1.97
CA ARG A 166 13.12 -18.35 -3.12
C ARG A 166 12.86 -19.78 -2.66
N ILE A 167 11.63 -20.25 -2.85
CA ILE A 167 11.22 -21.62 -2.52
C ILE A 167 11.30 -22.51 -3.78
N PHE A 168 10.79 -21.97 -4.90
CA PHE A 168 10.85 -22.61 -6.22
C PHE A 168 11.28 -21.58 -7.27
N ASN A 169 11.62 -22.00 -8.47
CA ASN A 169 12.01 -21.07 -9.53
C ASN A 169 10.90 -20.07 -9.87
N TYR A 170 9.64 -20.47 -9.70
CA TYR A 170 8.45 -19.65 -9.99
C TYR A 170 7.80 -19.05 -8.74
N LEU A 171 8.28 -19.39 -7.52
CA LEU A 171 7.64 -18.96 -6.25
C LEU A 171 8.68 -18.50 -5.23
N THR A 172 8.47 -17.30 -4.72
CA THR A 172 9.27 -16.67 -3.67
C THR A 172 8.35 -16.23 -2.52
N LEU A 173 8.77 -16.46 -1.27
CA LEU A 173 8.16 -15.82 -0.12
C LEU A 173 8.79 -14.43 0.07
N ARG A 174 7.99 -13.44 0.36
CA ARG A 174 8.43 -12.06 0.61
C ARG A 174 7.96 -11.59 1.97
N GLY A 175 8.89 -11.07 2.78
CA GLY A 175 8.59 -10.23 3.94
C GLY A 175 9.00 -8.79 3.65
N GLN A 176 8.17 -7.82 4.02
CA GLN A 176 8.45 -6.42 3.72
C GLN A 176 7.96 -5.45 4.78
N LEU A 177 8.61 -4.29 4.77
CA LEU A 177 8.22 -3.08 5.44
C LEU A 177 8.24 -1.96 4.41
N ARG A 178 7.09 -1.27 4.22
CA ARG A 178 6.95 -0.11 3.32
C ARG A 178 6.38 1.07 4.07
N ASP A 179 6.96 2.22 3.90
CA ASP A 179 6.43 3.49 4.38
C ASP A 179 5.82 4.26 3.20
N PHE A 180 4.51 4.50 3.28
CA PHE A 180 3.80 5.39 2.35
C PHE A 180 3.65 6.76 3.02
N ASN A 181 4.59 7.66 2.76
CA ASN A 181 4.55 9.03 3.25
C ASN A 181 3.57 9.85 2.39
N SER A 182 2.37 10.05 2.91
CA SER A 182 1.24 10.72 2.23
C SER A 182 0.91 12.07 2.85
N GLY A 183 -0.02 12.84 2.26
CA GLY A 183 -0.75 13.88 2.98
C GLY A 183 -1.64 13.25 4.06
N VAL A 184 -2.21 14.07 4.93
CA VAL A 184 -3.12 13.63 5.98
C VAL A 184 -4.56 13.56 5.48
N PRO A 185 -5.39 12.57 5.94
CA PRO A 185 -6.82 12.58 5.69
C PRO A 185 -7.49 13.77 6.38
N GLN A 186 -8.67 14.18 5.92
CA GLN A 186 -9.43 15.27 6.52
C GLN A 186 -10.33 14.73 7.63
N LEU A 187 -9.88 14.91 8.87
CA LEU A 187 -10.54 14.34 10.06
C LEU A 187 -11.34 15.37 10.87
N ASN A 188 -11.66 16.55 10.32
CA ASN A 188 -12.36 17.68 10.98
C ASN A 188 -11.58 18.29 12.16
N ILE A 189 -10.32 17.94 12.32
CA ILE A 189 -9.41 18.45 13.36
C ILE A 189 -8.09 18.88 12.72
N ASP A 190 -7.41 19.83 13.33
CA ASP A 190 -6.09 20.27 12.93
C ASP A 190 -5.01 19.57 13.78
N THR A 191 -4.28 18.65 13.19
CA THR A 191 -3.12 18.01 13.83
C THR A 191 -1.83 18.82 13.62
N GLY A 192 -1.89 19.89 12.83
CA GLY A 192 -0.71 20.69 12.46
C GLY A 192 0.28 19.97 11.57
N LYS A 193 -0.03 18.78 11.09
CA LYS A 193 0.81 18.01 10.20
C LYS A 193 0.25 18.08 8.77
N SER A 194 1.13 18.24 7.81
CA SER A 194 0.80 18.18 6.38
C SER A 194 1.07 16.81 5.75
N ARG A 195 1.82 15.96 6.45
CA ARG A 195 2.18 14.61 5.99
C ARG A 195 2.06 13.58 7.10
N GLN A 196 1.78 12.34 6.68
CA GLN A 196 1.58 11.18 7.54
C GLN A 196 2.39 10.00 7.01
N HIS A 197 3.01 9.26 7.92
CA HIS A 197 3.65 7.98 7.64
C HIS A 197 2.64 6.85 7.83
N ASN A 198 2.47 6.03 6.79
CA ASN A 198 1.64 4.83 6.83
C ASN A 198 2.59 3.63 6.67
N LEU A 199 3.06 3.11 7.79
CA LEU A 199 4.05 2.04 7.85
C LEU A 199 3.38 0.69 7.69
N PHE A 200 3.48 0.11 6.51
CA PHE A 200 2.95 -1.21 6.19
C PHE A 200 3.99 -2.30 6.45
N VAL A 201 3.65 -3.25 7.31
CA VAL A 201 4.45 -4.45 7.58
C VAL A 201 3.64 -5.66 7.13
N GLY A 202 4.20 -6.48 6.25
CA GLY A 202 3.48 -7.61 5.69
C GLY A 202 4.37 -8.72 5.14
N ALA A 203 3.73 -9.84 4.87
CA ALA A 203 4.35 -11.00 4.22
C ALA A 203 3.40 -11.60 3.18
N GLY A 204 3.98 -12.28 2.20
CA GLY A 204 3.20 -12.92 1.14
C GLY A 204 4.05 -13.66 0.13
N VAL A 205 3.49 -13.80 -1.07
CA VAL A 205 4.07 -14.62 -2.13
C VAL A 205 4.31 -13.80 -3.39
N VAL A 206 5.39 -14.15 -4.08
CA VAL A 206 5.75 -13.60 -5.39
C VAL A 206 5.74 -14.74 -6.38
N TRP A 207 4.98 -14.59 -7.44
CA TRP A 207 4.96 -15.51 -8.58
C TRP A 207 5.74 -14.89 -9.75
N HIS A 208 6.73 -15.65 -10.25
CA HIS A 208 7.56 -15.28 -11.39
C HIS A 208 7.07 -15.96 -12.67
N PHE A 209 7.01 -15.20 -13.79
CA PHE A 209 6.54 -15.66 -15.08
C PHE A 209 7.11 -14.85 -16.26
#